data_694e4d7fe0c78b05f5d2760c494f4271
#
_entry.id   694e4d7fe0c78b05f5d2760c494f4271
#
_cell.length_a   1.000
_cell.length_b   1.000
_cell.length_c   1.000
_cell.angle_alpha   90.00
_cell.angle_beta   90.00
_cell.angle_gamma   90.00
#
_symmetry.space_group_name_H-M   'P 1'
#
loop_
_entity.id
_entity.type
_entity.pdbx_description
1 polymer ?
#
loop_
_entity_poly.entity_id
_entity_poly.type
_entity_poly.pdbx_seq_one_letter_code
_entity_poly.pdbx_strand_id
1 'polypeptide(L)'
;MRSFVFTGLLLTLFCVHASPSAPQTDAALWPANPTNQAWPVTQPLNPPEGLRPCCAFGYNLKAEALGVPVPFYQLGNVIDTQHLGEHHYNDSNLGAVTNLLGINSEKVGLIYTRRGGFIDLAHVRDTADNTFYLFSQILPQLGQRWRIDLQPELALRRIQFTEFTAPADPAERYALATYLAGKLAFQLAAWHEIAQWYGFQSVPGFSEGVSAFSPEDLYSNLLGAHLAIQTILTGHAQSVSEFNQAMTDLLPTALAQLDAVSVTETRVQFDLLDGNWWDSHKRVPEKFLVLKRNYDTSDDRLPTPVPDETLPPQRLGLPDNIDSYPLSALAALQLWPGSDRGTLPPSKMYFTAADFAMLALQARSADAQQILQKR
;
A
#
# COMPACT_ATOMS: atom_id res chain seq x y z
N MET A 1 35.46 73.07 28.30
CA MET A 1 35.64 72.08 27.22
C MET A 1 35.34 70.68 27.83
N ARG A 2 34.22 70.13 27.58
CA ARG A 2 33.80 68.80 28.07
C ARG A 2 33.69 67.84 26.88
N SER A 3 34.61 66.85 26.84
CA SER A 3 34.59 65.77 25.83
C SER A 3 33.54 64.73 26.20
N PHE A 4 32.62 64.49 25.28
CA PHE A 4 31.68 63.31 25.35
C PHE A 4 32.32 62.16 24.61
N VAL A 5 32.49 61.03 25.31
CA VAL A 5 32.86 59.74 24.74
C VAL A 5 31.59 58.99 24.43
N PHE A 6 31.34 58.68 23.15
CA PHE A 6 30.25 57.82 22.70
C PHE A 6 30.73 56.36 22.69
N THR A 7 30.21 55.55 23.59
CA THR A 7 30.46 54.11 23.60
C THR A 7 29.37 53.44 22.74
N GLY A 8 29.72 53.00 21.55
CA GLY A 8 28.83 52.24 20.68
C GLY A 8 28.69 50.80 21.15
N LEU A 9 27.49 50.38 21.49
CA LEU A 9 27.13 49.02 21.84
C LEU A 9 26.83 48.26 20.54
N LEU A 10 27.73 47.34 20.14
CA LEU A 10 27.53 46.44 19.01
C LEU A 10 26.61 45.31 19.47
N LEU A 11 25.32 45.34 19.03
CA LEU A 11 24.43 44.18 19.17
C LEU A 11 24.74 43.16 18.03
N THR A 12 25.40 42.09 18.38
CA THR A 12 25.52 40.93 17.48
C THR A 12 24.20 40.11 17.53
N LEU A 13 23.41 40.20 16.45
CA LEU A 13 22.29 39.32 16.23
C LEU A 13 22.83 37.90 15.94
N PHE A 14 22.70 36.99 16.87
CA PHE A 14 22.82 35.57 16.59
C PHE A 14 21.56 35.11 15.87
N CYS A 15 21.64 34.94 14.56
CA CYS A 15 20.63 34.13 13.83
C CYS A 15 20.80 32.70 14.25
N VAL A 16 19.91 32.23 15.16
CA VAL A 16 19.72 30.81 15.44
C VAL A 16 19.04 30.24 14.18
N HIS A 17 19.82 29.58 13.34
CA HIS A 17 19.27 28.73 12.30
C HIS A 17 18.63 27.53 13.01
N ALA A 18 17.31 27.54 13.13
CA ALA A 18 16.56 26.34 13.48
C ALA A 18 16.76 25.34 12.35
N SER A 19 17.54 24.30 12.60
CA SER A 19 17.58 23.14 11.71
C SER A 19 16.16 22.61 11.56
N PRO A 20 15.69 22.29 10.33
CA PRO A 20 14.40 21.66 10.18
C PRO A 20 14.41 20.38 10.98
N SER A 21 13.57 20.32 12.02
CA SER A 21 13.33 19.10 12.76
C SER A 21 12.88 18.04 11.78
N ALA A 22 13.52 16.87 11.77
CA ALA A 22 13.06 15.72 11.03
C ALA A 22 11.57 15.52 11.32
N PRO A 23 10.74 15.19 10.31
CA PRO A 23 9.31 14.99 10.52
C PRO A 23 9.14 13.94 11.63
N GLN A 24 8.51 14.33 12.73
CA GLN A 24 8.14 13.41 13.79
C GLN A 24 7.18 12.39 13.16
N THR A 25 7.63 11.15 13.04
CA THR A 25 6.76 10.01 12.81
C THR A 25 5.83 9.94 14.01
N ASP A 26 4.53 10.16 13.79
CA ASP A 26 3.53 10.06 14.85
C ASP A 26 3.53 8.62 15.36
N ALA A 27 4.02 8.42 16.56
CA ALA A 27 4.14 7.12 17.21
C ALA A 27 2.78 6.40 17.42
N ALA A 28 1.67 7.09 17.15
CA ALA A 28 0.32 6.58 17.37
C ALA A 28 -0.14 5.55 16.32
N LEU A 29 0.47 5.49 15.13
CA LEU A 29 0.20 4.44 14.13
C LEU A 29 1.10 3.21 14.28
N TRP A 30 2.05 3.24 15.22
CA TRP A 30 3.00 2.17 15.43
C TRP A 30 2.73 1.49 16.76
N PRO A 31 2.69 0.17 16.81
CA PRO A 31 2.62 -0.51 18.08
C PRO A 31 3.88 -0.19 18.84
N ALA A 32 3.74 0.48 19.98
CA ALA A 32 4.71 0.34 21.01
C ALA A 32 4.83 -1.16 21.32
N ASN A 33 6.04 -1.64 21.54
CA ASN A 33 6.43 -3.01 21.87
C ASN A 33 5.27 -3.99 22.20
N PRO A 34 5.37 -5.23 21.74
CA PRO A 34 4.35 -6.25 21.99
C PRO A 34 4.01 -6.29 23.48
N THR A 35 2.73 -6.20 23.81
CA THR A 35 2.28 -6.32 25.21
C THR A 35 2.62 -7.71 25.73
N ASN A 36 2.91 -7.84 27.02
CA ASN A 36 3.28 -9.10 27.70
C ASN A 36 2.16 -10.17 27.73
N GLN A 37 1.46 -10.35 26.64
CA GLN A 37 0.42 -11.37 26.51
C GLN A 37 0.99 -12.64 25.88
N ALA A 38 0.34 -13.77 26.14
CA ALA A 38 0.69 -15.02 25.49
C ALA A 38 0.64 -14.83 23.96
N TRP A 39 1.76 -15.11 23.31
CA TRP A 39 1.92 -14.94 21.86
C TRP A 39 1.02 -15.95 21.15
N PRO A 40 -0.07 -15.54 20.52
CA PRO A 40 -1.00 -16.49 19.91
C PRO A 40 -0.34 -17.17 18.72
N VAL A 41 -0.36 -18.49 18.73
CA VAL A 41 0.13 -19.30 17.61
C VAL A 41 -1.01 -19.47 16.63
N THR A 42 -0.94 -18.73 15.55
CA THR A 42 -1.89 -18.89 14.43
C THR A 42 -1.57 -20.17 13.65
N GLN A 43 -2.58 -20.96 13.36
CA GLN A 43 -2.42 -22.05 12.40
C GLN A 43 -2.10 -21.47 11.01
N PRO A 44 -1.27 -22.15 10.19
CA PRO A 44 -1.02 -21.71 8.81
C PRO A 44 -2.32 -21.51 8.04
N LEU A 45 -2.50 -20.32 7.50
CA LEU A 45 -3.69 -19.94 6.73
C LEU A 45 -3.57 -20.37 5.27
N ASN A 46 -4.69 -20.45 4.57
CA ASN A 46 -4.68 -20.45 3.11
C ASN A 46 -4.28 -19.06 2.59
N PRO A 47 -3.59 -18.97 1.43
CA PRO A 47 -3.28 -17.68 0.84
C PRO A 47 -4.57 -16.93 0.50
N PRO A 48 -4.57 -15.59 0.56
CA PRO A 48 -5.68 -14.79 0.03
C PRO A 48 -5.93 -15.13 -1.44
N GLU A 49 -7.19 -15.49 -1.77
CA GLU A 49 -7.59 -15.96 -3.10
C GLU A 49 -8.31 -14.88 -3.91
N GLY A 50 -7.70 -13.91 -4.31
CA GLY A 50 -8.28 -12.86 -5.12
C GLY A 50 -8.08 -11.51 -4.50
N LEU A 51 -7.89 -10.56 -5.37
CA LEU A 51 -7.81 -9.16 -5.00
C LEU A 51 -9.22 -8.60 -4.90
N ARG A 52 -9.43 -7.71 -3.95
CA ARG A 52 -10.62 -6.86 -3.95
C ARG A 52 -10.61 -6.01 -5.21
N PRO A 53 -11.79 -5.71 -5.81
CA PRO A 53 -11.81 -4.87 -7.00
C PRO A 53 -11.11 -3.54 -6.72
N CYS A 54 -9.98 -3.30 -7.39
CA CYS A 54 -9.31 -2.02 -7.37
C CYS A 54 -10.15 -1.00 -8.11
N CYS A 55 -10.35 0.16 -7.52
CA CYS A 55 -11.04 1.27 -8.15
C CYS A 55 -10.02 2.13 -8.90
N ALA A 56 -10.16 2.33 -10.19
CA ALA A 56 -9.38 3.36 -10.87
C ALA A 56 -9.64 4.72 -10.20
N PHE A 57 -8.60 5.55 -10.10
CA PHE A 57 -8.66 6.87 -9.48
C PHE A 57 -9.67 7.79 -10.18
N GLY A 58 -10.57 8.38 -9.41
CA GLY A 58 -11.69 9.19 -9.87
C GLY A 58 -12.99 8.78 -9.16
N TYR A 59 -14.11 9.38 -9.49
CA TYR A 59 -15.42 8.96 -8.98
C TYR A 59 -16.50 9.07 -10.06
N ASN A 60 -17.62 8.38 -9.87
CA ASN A 60 -18.69 8.25 -10.89
C ASN A 60 -18.12 7.75 -12.23
N LEU A 61 -17.16 6.84 -12.19
CA LEU A 61 -16.47 6.36 -13.36
C LEU A 61 -17.40 5.62 -14.31
N LYS A 62 -17.33 5.97 -15.58
CA LYS A 62 -18.03 5.28 -16.67
C LYS A 62 -17.22 4.07 -17.10
N ALA A 63 -17.87 3.03 -17.56
CA ALA A 63 -17.20 1.83 -18.07
C ALA A 63 -17.48 1.60 -19.54
N GLU A 64 -16.55 0.90 -20.21
CA GLU A 64 -16.77 0.28 -21.51
C GLU A 64 -16.38 -1.20 -21.45
N ALA A 65 -17.04 -2.00 -22.26
CA ALA A 65 -16.74 -3.40 -22.42
C ALA A 65 -16.47 -3.67 -23.90
N LEU A 66 -15.31 -4.24 -24.23
CA LEU A 66 -14.87 -4.52 -25.60
C LEU A 66 -14.97 -3.28 -26.54
N GLY A 67 -14.64 -2.11 -26.02
CA GLY A 67 -14.70 -0.84 -26.79
C GLY A 67 -16.11 -0.26 -26.95
N VAL A 68 -17.13 -0.82 -26.26
CA VAL A 68 -18.51 -0.33 -26.31
C VAL A 68 -18.87 0.27 -24.95
N PRO A 69 -19.35 1.54 -24.88
CA PRO A 69 -19.81 2.13 -23.65
C PRO A 69 -20.93 1.33 -23.00
N VAL A 70 -20.81 1.07 -21.70
CA VAL A 70 -21.89 0.45 -20.90
C VAL A 70 -22.86 1.56 -20.48
N PRO A 71 -24.07 1.61 -21.05
CA PRO A 71 -25.01 2.69 -20.78
C PRO A 71 -25.51 2.61 -19.32
N PHE A 72 -25.71 3.77 -18.71
CA PHE A 72 -26.24 3.92 -17.34
C PHE A 72 -25.42 3.32 -16.20
N TYR A 73 -24.22 2.81 -16.49
CA TYR A 73 -23.32 2.29 -15.45
C TYR A 73 -22.38 3.40 -15.00
N GLN A 74 -22.34 3.61 -13.70
CA GLN A 74 -21.35 4.46 -13.02
C GLN A 74 -20.84 3.74 -11.79
N LEU A 75 -19.52 3.67 -11.65
CA LEU A 75 -18.89 3.08 -10.48
C LEU A 75 -18.88 4.11 -9.34
N GLY A 76 -19.72 3.89 -8.33
CA GLY A 76 -19.71 4.65 -7.08
C GLY A 76 -18.62 4.12 -6.16
N ASN A 77 -17.42 4.69 -6.24
CA ASN A 77 -16.23 4.20 -5.56
C ASN A 77 -15.75 5.11 -4.40
N VAL A 78 -16.50 6.15 -4.05
CA VAL A 78 -16.26 6.96 -2.85
C VAL A 78 -17.10 6.42 -1.71
N ILE A 79 -16.47 6.11 -0.59
CA ILE A 79 -17.16 5.50 0.55
C ILE A 79 -17.17 6.41 1.78
N ASP A 80 -18.08 6.10 2.70
CA ASP A 80 -18.25 6.81 3.96
C ASP A 80 -17.39 6.16 5.06
N THR A 81 -16.64 6.98 5.78
CA THR A 81 -15.85 6.55 6.93
C THR A 81 -16.67 5.93 8.06
N GLN A 82 -17.97 6.23 8.13
CA GLN A 82 -18.88 5.68 9.14
C GLN A 82 -19.48 4.32 8.74
N HIS A 83 -19.35 3.93 7.47
CA HIS A 83 -19.93 2.71 6.91
C HIS A 83 -18.91 1.87 6.14
N LEU A 84 -17.75 1.63 6.77
CA LEU A 84 -16.65 0.85 6.15
C LEU A 84 -16.97 -0.64 6.03
N GLY A 85 -17.96 -1.11 6.78
CA GLY A 85 -18.27 -2.52 6.90
C GLY A 85 -17.22 -3.32 7.68
N GLU A 86 -17.49 -4.58 7.86
CA GLU A 86 -16.59 -5.50 8.56
C GLU A 86 -15.44 -5.95 7.66
N HIS A 87 -14.25 -6.09 8.22
CA HIS A 87 -13.14 -6.70 7.50
C HIS A 87 -13.31 -8.22 7.45
N HIS A 88 -13.08 -8.80 6.28
CA HIS A 88 -13.14 -10.25 6.08
C HIS A 88 -11.87 -10.73 5.40
N TYR A 89 -11.12 -11.60 6.04
CA TYR A 89 -9.98 -12.27 5.42
C TYR A 89 -10.44 -13.00 4.15
N ASN A 90 -9.85 -12.66 3.02
CA ASN A 90 -10.30 -13.11 1.70
C ASN A 90 -9.60 -14.41 1.30
N ASP A 91 -10.03 -15.55 1.86
CA ASP A 91 -9.46 -16.88 1.62
C ASP A 91 -10.23 -17.73 0.59
N SER A 92 -11.16 -17.12 -0.15
CA SER A 92 -11.99 -17.85 -1.14
C SER A 92 -12.38 -17.01 -2.34
N ASN A 93 -12.41 -17.64 -3.52
CA ASN A 93 -12.92 -17.02 -4.76
C ASN A 93 -14.39 -16.58 -4.65
N LEU A 94 -15.18 -17.22 -3.78
CA LEU A 94 -16.56 -16.82 -3.52
C LEU A 94 -16.62 -15.46 -2.81
N GLY A 95 -15.69 -15.21 -1.89
CA GLY A 95 -15.55 -13.91 -1.23
C GLY A 95 -15.27 -12.79 -2.24
N ALA A 96 -14.37 -13.00 -3.19
CA ALA A 96 -14.08 -12.04 -4.25
C ALA A 96 -15.30 -11.74 -5.12
N VAL A 97 -16.07 -12.75 -5.51
CA VAL A 97 -17.31 -12.58 -6.30
C VAL A 97 -18.40 -11.84 -5.52
N THR A 98 -18.60 -12.17 -4.24
CA THR A 98 -19.60 -11.49 -3.40
C THR A 98 -19.22 -10.03 -3.11
N ASN A 99 -17.92 -9.72 -3.00
CA ASN A 99 -17.41 -8.35 -2.93
C ASN A 99 -17.69 -7.59 -4.22
N LEU A 100 -17.42 -8.18 -5.38
CA LEU A 100 -17.70 -7.58 -6.68
C LEU A 100 -19.21 -7.28 -6.87
N LEU A 101 -20.07 -8.14 -6.35
CA LEU A 101 -21.53 -7.97 -6.42
C LEU A 101 -22.07 -7.03 -5.33
N GLY A 102 -21.24 -6.52 -4.42
CA GLY A 102 -21.63 -5.62 -3.33
C GLY A 102 -22.55 -6.29 -2.28
N ILE A 103 -22.55 -7.63 -2.22
CA ILE A 103 -23.42 -8.43 -1.33
C ILE A 103 -22.80 -8.55 0.08
N ASN A 104 -21.48 -8.37 0.20
CA ASN A 104 -20.78 -8.46 1.49
C ASN A 104 -20.99 -7.20 2.35
N SER A 105 -20.89 -7.38 3.67
CA SER A 105 -20.85 -6.28 4.65
C SER A 105 -19.62 -5.39 4.46
N GLU A 106 -18.51 -5.93 3.96
CA GLU A 106 -17.27 -5.19 3.68
C GLU A 106 -17.47 -4.17 2.56
N LYS A 107 -16.97 -2.96 2.78
CA LYS A 107 -16.97 -1.91 1.76
C LYS A 107 -15.56 -1.61 1.31
N VAL A 108 -15.41 -1.40 0.00
CA VAL A 108 -14.18 -0.96 -0.65
C VAL A 108 -14.44 0.33 -1.41
N GLY A 109 -13.42 1.13 -1.62
CA GLY A 109 -13.51 2.42 -2.31
C GLY A 109 -12.51 3.42 -1.77
N LEU A 110 -12.61 4.64 -2.25
CA LEU A 110 -11.67 5.73 -2.04
C LEU A 110 -12.21 6.71 -0.99
N ILE A 111 -11.32 7.12 -0.09
CA ILE A 111 -11.56 8.17 0.91
C ILE A 111 -10.42 9.18 0.82
N TYR A 112 -10.74 10.47 0.77
CA TYR A 112 -9.72 11.49 0.94
C TYR A 112 -9.42 11.72 2.43
N THR A 113 -8.13 11.82 2.73
CA THR A 113 -7.62 12.17 4.06
C THR A 113 -6.61 13.30 3.89
N ARG A 114 -6.62 14.30 4.78
CA ARG A 114 -5.76 15.48 4.63
C ARG A 114 -4.27 15.15 4.87
N ARG A 115 -3.99 14.17 5.72
CA ARG A 115 -2.62 13.76 6.05
C ARG A 115 -2.12 12.55 5.26
N GLY A 116 -3.00 11.72 4.74
CA GLY A 116 -2.68 10.50 3.99
C GLY A 116 -2.97 10.58 2.48
N GLY A 117 -3.50 11.72 2.00
CA GLY A 117 -3.99 11.81 0.63
C GLY A 117 -5.21 10.92 0.42
N PHE A 118 -5.40 10.41 -0.79
CA PHE A 118 -6.44 9.41 -1.02
C PHE A 118 -6.01 8.05 -0.49
N ILE A 119 -6.95 7.33 0.09
CA ILE A 119 -6.77 5.96 0.59
C ILE A 119 -7.73 5.05 -0.16
N ASP A 120 -7.21 3.99 -0.80
CA ASP A 120 -7.99 2.90 -1.34
C ASP A 120 -8.10 1.77 -0.32
N LEU A 121 -9.32 1.48 0.14
CA LEU A 121 -9.56 0.46 1.15
C LEU A 121 -9.40 -0.96 0.64
N ALA A 122 -9.50 -1.20 -0.66
CA ALA A 122 -9.19 -2.51 -1.24
C ALA A 122 -7.71 -2.84 -1.00
N HIS A 123 -6.81 -1.91 -1.35
CA HIS A 123 -5.37 -2.05 -1.16
C HIS A 123 -4.96 -2.18 0.32
N VAL A 124 -5.60 -1.40 1.21
CA VAL A 124 -5.40 -1.52 2.66
C VAL A 124 -5.72 -2.95 3.12
N ARG A 125 -6.88 -3.46 2.75
CA ARG A 125 -7.38 -4.77 3.20
C ARG A 125 -6.59 -5.93 2.59
N ASP A 126 -6.27 -5.85 1.30
CA ASP A 126 -5.52 -6.92 0.61
C ASP A 126 -4.09 -7.06 1.16
N THR A 127 -3.43 -5.94 1.45
CA THR A 127 -2.09 -6.01 2.05
C THR A 127 -2.14 -6.45 3.51
N ALA A 128 -3.19 -6.10 4.25
CA ALA A 128 -3.39 -6.61 5.60
C ALA A 128 -3.57 -8.14 5.59
N ASP A 129 -4.41 -8.68 4.69
CA ASP A 129 -4.62 -10.12 4.55
C ASP A 129 -3.32 -10.85 4.17
N ASN A 130 -2.57 -10.31 3.20
CA ASN A 130 -1.28 -10.89 2.82
C ASN A 130 -0.27 -10.85 3.97
N THR A 131 -0.27 -9.80 4.79
CA THR A 131 0.60 -9.71 5.97
C THR A 131 0.24 -10.78 6.99
N PHE A 132 -1.03 -10.96 7.28
CA PHE A 132 -1.51 -11.97 8.22
C PHE A 132 -1.24 -13.40 7.71
N TYR A 133 -1.51 -13.66 6.43
CA TYR A 133 -1.16 -14.92 5.79
C TYR A 133 0.31 -15.24 5.95
N LEU A 134 1.19 -14.34 5.50
CA LEU A 134 2.63 -14.55 5.56
C LEU A 134 3.14 -14.72 6.99
N PHE A 135 2.62 -13.95 7.94
CA PHE A 135 2.93 -14.15 9.35
C PHE A 135 2.60 -15.55 9.83
N SER A 136 1.41 -16.09 9.48
CA SER A 136 0.99 -17.45 9.86
C SER A 136 1.91 -18.55 9.32
N GLN A 137 2.52 -18.30 8.14
CA GLN A 137 3.46 -19.23 7.52
C GLN A 137 4.88 -19.08 8.10
N ILE A 138 5.32 -17.83 8.34
CA ILE A 138 6.70 -17.52 8.73
C ILE A 138 6.98 -17.91 10.18
N LEU A 139 6.08 -17.58 11.11
CA LEU A 139 6.34 -17.77 12.55
C LEU A 139 6.72 -19.22 12.90
N PRO A 140 6.02 -20.27 12.43
CA PRO A 140 6.36 -21.66 12.75
C PRO A 140 7.70 -22.13 12.18
N GLN A 141 8.14 -21.52 11.08
CA GLN A 141 9.34 -21.94 10.32
C GLN A 141 10.47 -20.90 10.37
N LEU A 142 10.35 -19.90 11.27
CA LEU A 142 11.33 -18.82 11.38
C LEU A 142 12.74 -19.37 11.66
N GLY A 143 13.71 -19.00 10.83
CA GLY A 143 15.08 -19.47 10.91
C GLY A 143 15.39 -20.67 10.02
N GLN A 144 14.40 -21.30 9.40
CA GLN A 144 14.59 -22.44 8.49
C GLN A 144 14.76 -21.98 7.03
N ARG A 145 15.35 -22.84 6.20
CA ARG A 145 15.38 -22.66 4.73
C ARG A 145 14.15 -23.34 4.12
N TRP A 146 13.27 -22.55 3.51
CA TRP A 146 12.07 -23.03 2.83
C TRP A 146 11.58 -21.99 1.83
N ARG A 147 10.43 -22.23 1.18
CA ARG A 147 9.86 -21.30 0.22
C ARG A 147 8.34 -21.34 0.20
N ILE A 148 7.74 -20.24 -0.26
CA ILE A 148 6.33 -20.13 -0.64
C ILE A 148 6.28 -19.82 -2.14
N ASP A 149 5.49 -20.57 -2.91
CA ASP A 149 5.15 -20.26 -4.28
C ASP A 149 3.68 -19.76 -4.31
N LEU A 150 3.46 -18.54 -4.81
CA LEU A 150 2.15 -17.90 -4.91
C LEU A 150 1.68 -17.92 -6.38
N GLN A 151 0.39 -17.65 -6.59
CA GLN A 151 -0.19 -17.54 -7.92
C GLN A 151 0.59 -16.53 -8.78
N PRO A 152 0.83 -16.84 -10.08
CA PRO A 152 1.64 -15.99 -10.93
C PRO A 152 0.92 -14.69 -11.31
N GLU A 153 1.67 -13.59 -11.40
CA GLU A 153 1.30 -12.33 -12.00
C GLU A 153 2.42 -11.94 -12.99
N LEU A 154 2.30 -12.28 -14.27
CA LEU A 154 3.34 -12.25 -15.32
C LEU A 154 4.61 -13.04 -14.98
N ALA A 155 4.83 -13.34 -13.71
CA ALA A 155 5.92 -14.10 -13.16
C ALA A 155 5.42 -14.98 -12.01
N LEU A 156 6.00 -16.17 -11.82
CA LEU A 156 5.79 -16.95 -10.62
C LEU A 156 6.32 -16.13 -9.43
N ARG A 157 5.48 -15.87 -8.45
CA ARG A 157 5.84 -15.13 -7.24
C ARG A 157 6.32 -16.12 -6.18
N ARG A 158 7.63 -16.20 -6.00
CA ARG A 158 8.27 -17.07 -5.02
C ARG A 158 8.91 -16.28 -3.90
N ILE A 159 8.60 -16.60 -2.66
CA ILE A 159 9.32 -16.09 -1.50
C ILE A 159 10.30 -17.19 -1.06
N GLN A 160 11.59 -16.89 -1.14
CA GLN A 160 12.64 -17.78 -0.71
C GLN A 160 13.18 -17.34 0.65
N PHE A 161 13.05 -18.19 1.66
CA PHE A 161 13.58 -17.95 3.01
C PHE A 161 14.99 -18.55 3.15
N THR A 162 15.82 -17.82 3.88
CA THR A 162 17.21 -18.19 4.19
C THR A 162 17.27 -18.81 5.58
N GLU A 163 18.18 -19.77 5.76
CA GLU A 163 18.47 -20.34 7.09
C GLU A 163 19.25 -19.33 7.94
N PHE A 164 18.84 -19.14 9.18
CA PHE A 164 19.51 -18.27 10.16
C PHE A 164 19.18 -18.69 11.59
N THR A 165 19.97 -18.25 12.56
CA THR A 165 19.65 -18.44 13.96
C THR A 165 18.57 -17.45 14.39
N ALA A 166 17.34 -17.93 14.57
CA ALA A 166 16.24 -17.10 15.01
C ALA A 166 16.39 -16.69 16.50
N PRO A 167 15.83 -15.55 16.91
CA PRO A 167 15.83 -15.11 18.32
C PRO A 167 15.35 -16.23 19.25
N ALA A 168 15.97 -16.36 20.42
CA ALA A 168 15.53 -17.29 21.45
C ALA A 168 14.29 -16.78 22.20
N ASP A 169 14.19 -15.48 22.39
CA ASP A 169 13.05 -14.84 23.04
C ASP A 169 11.79 -14.93 22.18
N PRO A 170 10.66 -15.42 22.72
CA PRO A 170 9.42 -15.55 21.96
C PRO A 170 8.85 -14.23 21.45
N ALA A 171 9.02 -13.11 22.18
CA ALA A 171 8.54 -11.81 21.77
C ALA A 171 9.34 -11.28 20.57
N GLU A 172 10.67 -11.41 20.62
CA GLU A 172 11.55 -11.03 19.51
C GLU A 172 11.26 -11.87 18.27
N ARG A 173 11.05 -13.18 18.42
CA ARG A 173 10.65 -14.08 17.32
C ARG A 173 9.34 -13.64 16.69
N TYR A 174 8.36 -13.33 17.53
CA TYR A 174 7.02 -12.90 17.09
C TYR A 174 7.11 -11.57 16.34
N ALA A 175 7.82 -10.59 16.87
CA ALA A 175 8.04 -9.30 16.22
C ALA A 175 8.79 -9.45 14.89
N LEU A 176 9.87 -10.24 14.86
CA LEU A 176 10.66 -10.46 13.65
C LEU A 176 9.81 -11.10 12.53
N ALA A 177 9.01 -12.12 12.86
CA ALA A 177 8.11 -12.77 11.91
C ALA A 177 7.04 -11.79 11.38
N THR A 178 6.51 -10.93 12.26
CA THR A 178 5.46 -9.95 11.91
C THR A 178 5.99 -8.88 10.94
N TYR A 179 7.13 -8.27 11.25
CA TYR A 179 7.70 -7.24 10.38
C TYR A 179 8.21 -7.82 9.05
N LEU A 180 8.78 -9.04 9.07
CA LEU A 180 9.17 -9.73 7.85
C LEU A 180 7.93 -10.00 6.95
N ALA A 181 6.82 -10.42 7.54
CA ALA A 181 5.56 -10.64 6.83
C ALA A 181 5.04 -9.34 6.20
N GLY A 182 4.99 -8.23 6.94
CA GLY A 182 4.55 -6.94 6.43
C GLY A 182 5.42 -6.42 5.29
N LYS A 183 6.76 -6.55 5.41
CA LYS A 183 7.69 -6.15 4.35
C LYS A 183 7.47 -6.95 3.06
N LEU A 184 7.30 -8.26 3.17
CA LEU A 184 7.05 -9.13 2.01
C LEU A 184 5.66 -8.89 1.40
N ALA A 185 4.63 -8.64 2.21
CA ALA A 185 3.29 -8.28 1.73
C ALA A 185 3.31 -6.98 0.94
N PHE A 186 4.02 -5.96 1.43
CA PHE A 186 4.19 -4.71 0.66
C PHE A 186 4.96 -4.93 -0.65
N GLN A 187 5.99 -5.78 -0.65
CA GLN A 187 6.71 -6.12 -1.89
C GLN A 187 5.80 -6.84 -2.91
N LEU A 188 4.88 -7.70 -2.46
CA LEU A 188 3.87 -8.31 -3.33
C LEU A 188 2.94 -7.27 -3.93
N ALA A 189 2.50 -6.29 -3.15
CA ALA A 189 1.68 -5.18 -3.64
C ALA A 189 2.44 -4.31 -4.65
N ALA A 190 3.68 -3.94 -4.36
CA ALA A 190 4.52 -3.19 -5.30
C ALA A 190 4.78 -3.95 -6.61
N TRP A 191 4.92 -5.28 -6.55
CA TRP A 191 4.99 -6.11 -7.75
C TRP A 191 3.68 -6.10 -8.52
N HIS A 192 2.53 -6.12 -7.86
CA HIS A 192 1.23 -6.07 -8.50
C HIS A 192 1.07 -4.82 -9.38
N GLU A 193 1.45 -3.64 -8.89
CA GLU A 193 1.46 -2.39 -9.66
C GLU A 193 2.36 -2.48 -10.90
N ILE A 194 3.55 -3.06 -10.74
CA ILE A 194 4.47 -3.31 -11.85
C ILE A 194 3.83 -4.28 -12.84
N ALA A 195 3.30 -5.40 -12.38
CA ALA A 195 2.70 -6.42 -13.24
C ALA A 195 1.51 -5.88 -14.05
N GLN A 196 0.60 -5.11 -13.41
CA GLN A 196 -0.52 -4.45 -14.09
C GLN A 196 -0.04 -3.52 -15.20
N TRP A 197 0.98 -2.72 -14.94
CA TRP A 197 1.53 -1.83 -15.97
C TRP A 197 2.14 -2.60 -17.14
N TYR A 198 2.81 -3.73 -16.88
CA TYR A 198 3.42 -4.58 -17.90
C TYR A 198 2.44 -5.56 -18.57
N GLY A 199 1.14 -5.49 -18.25
CA GLY A 199 0.08 -6.18 -18.98
C GLY A 199 -0.59 -7.34 -18.24
N PHE A 200 -0.39 -7.47 -16.94
CA PHE A 200 -1.15 -8.42 -16.12
C PHE A 200 -2.65 -8.09 -16.16
N GLN A 201 -3.47 -9.11 -16.18
CA GLN A 201 -4.93 -9.04 -16.16
C GLN A 201 -5.45 -10.15 -15.25
N SER A 202 -6.04 -9.81 -14.12
CA SER A 202 -6.72 -10.79 -13.25
C SER A 202 -7.99 -11.34 -13.93
N VAL A 203 -8.65 -10.51 -14.74
CA VAL A 203 -9.76 -10.90 -15.60
C VAL A 203 -9.31 -10.84 -17.06
N PRO A 204 -9.23 -11.99 -17.77
CA PRO A 204 -8.80 -12.02 -19.16
C PRO A 204 -9.62 -11.07 -20.06
N GLY A 205 -8.94 -10.23 -20.82
CA GLY A 205 -9.56 -9.25 -21.72
C GLY A 205 -9.91 -7.90 -21.07
N PHE A 206 -9.71 -7.75 -19.75
CA PHE A 206 -9.90 -6.49 -19.06
C PHE A 206 -8.54 -5.92 -18.63
N SER A 207 -8.12 -4.81 -19.25
CA SER A 207 -6.82 -4.20 -18.95
C SER A 207 -6.84 -3.50 -17.59
N GLU A 208 -5.92 -3.89 -16.71
CA GLU A 208 -5.70 -3.24 -15.42
C GLU A 208 -4.66 -2.12 -15.49
N GLY A 209 -4.08 -1.87 -16.66
CA GLY A 209 -3.14 -0.77 -16.87
C GLY A 209 -3.72 0.62 -16.61
N VAL A 210 -5.04 0.75 -16.43
CA VAL A 210 -5.71 2.00 -16.03
C VAL A 210 -5.35 2.37 -14.59
N SER A 211 -5.33 1.41 -13.67
CA SER A 211 -5.06 1.62 -12.24
C SER A 211 -3.58 1.52 -11.88
N ALA A 212 -2.75 0.86 -12.70
CA ALA A 212 -1.34 0.64 -12.40
C ALA A 212 -0.61 1.92 -11.95
N PHE A 213 0.04 1.89 -10.79
CA PHE A 213 0.71 3.03 -10.15
C PHE A 213 -0.23 4.21 -9.87
N SER A 214 -1.48 3.97 -9.56
CA SER A 214 -2.40 5.03 -9.13
C SER A 214 -1.82 5.79 -7.93
N PRO A 215 -2.09 7.09 -7.77
CA PRO A 215 -1.37 7.92 -6.80
C PRO A 215 -1.56 7.50 -5.35
N GLU A 216 -2.63 6.76 -5.03
CA GLU A 216 -3.01 6.30 -3.69
C GLU A 216 -2.54 4.88 -3.36
N ASP A 217 -2.34 4.02 -4.37
CA ASP A 217 -2.26 2.56 -4.19
C ASP A 217 -1.17 2.13 -3.20
N LEU A 218 0.09 2.45 -3.49
CA LEU A 218 1.19 1.96 -2.65
C LEU A 218 1.25 2.60 -1.26
N TYR A 219 0.68 3.80 -1.07
CA TYR A 219 0.52 4.35 0.27
C TYR A 219 -0.58 3.60 1.04
N SER A 220 -1.67 3.26 0.38
CA SER A 220 -2.76 2.46 0.95
C SER A 220 -2.31 1.04 1.30
N ASN A 221 -1.53 0.40 0.42
CA ASN A 221 -0.91 -0.90 0.70
C ASN A 221 -0.01 -0.84 1.95
N LEU A 222 0.81 0.21 2.06
CA LEU A 222 1.69 0.38 3.21
C LEU A 222 0.89 0.60 4.51
N LEU A 223 -0.20 1.36 4.45
CA LEU A 223 -1.12 1.50 5.58
C LEU A 223 -1.71 0.15 5.99
N GLY A 224 -2.11 -0.69 5.03
CA GLY A 224 -2.62 -2.04 5.30
C GLY A 224 -1.59 -2.93 5.99
N ALA A 225 -0.33 -2.91 5.56
CA ALA A 225 0.76 -3.63 6.23
C ALA A 225 0.93 -3.17 7.69
N HIS A 226 0.86 -1.84 7.93
CA HIS A 226 0.96 -1.29 9.28
C HIS A 226 -0.18 -1.71 10.20
N LEU A 227 -1.42 -1.66 9.71
CA LEU A 227 -2.59 -2.07 10.49
C LEU A 227 -2.52 -3.56 10.86
N ALA A 228 -2.11 -4.41 9.92
CA ALA A 228 -1.93 -5.82 10.19
C ALA A 228 -0.79 -6.08 11.19
N ILE A 229 0.36 -5.41 11.03
CA ILE A 229 1.46 -5.48 12.01
C ILE A 229 0.96 -5.09 13.40
N GLN A 230 0.24 -3.99 13.52
CA GLN A 230 -0.33 -3.56 14.80
C GLN A 230 -1.29 -4.61 15.37
N THR A 231 -2.22 -5.12 14.56
CA THR A 231 -3.18 -6.15 14.95
C THR A 231 -2.48 -7.40 15.46
N ILE A 232 -1.46 -7.88 14.75
CA ILE A 232 -0.69 -9.05 15.14
C ILE A 232 0.08 -8.79 16.45
N LEU A 233 0.83 -7.69 16.54
CA LEU A 233 1.66 -7.38 17.71
C LEU A 233 0.86 -7.08 18.98
N THR A 234 -0.40 -6.70 18.86
CA THR A 234 -1.32 -6.51 19.98
C THR A 234 -2.05 -7.79 20.39
N GLY A 235 -1.72 -8.94 19.77
CA GLY A 235 -2.20 -10.25 20.18
C GLY A 235 -3.50 -10.71 19.50
N HIS A 236 -3.99 -9.99 18.49
CA HIS A 236 -5.25 -10.30 17.77
C HIS A 236 -5.04 -11.17 16.52
N ALA A 237 -4.04 -12.04 16.53
CA ALA A 237 -3.71 -12.91 15.39
C ALA A 237 -3.87 -14.41 15.70
N GLN A 238 -4.61 -14.79 16.74
CA GLN A 238 -4.78 -16.20 17.06
C GLN A 238 -5.84 -16.91 16.19
N SER A 239 -6.72 -16.13 15.55
CA SER A 239 -7.71 -16.66 14.60
C SER A 239 -8.09 -15.62 13.55
N VAL A 240 -8.63 -16.07 12.42
CA VAL A 240 -9.20 -15.20 11.37
C VAL A 240 -10.30 -14.30 11.93
N SER A 241 -11.15 -14.84 12.83
CA SER A 241 -12.23 -14.05 13.43
C SER A 241 -11.70 -12.88 14.28
N GLU A 242 -10.66 -13.11 15.09
CA GLU A 242 -10.05 -12.04 15.90
C GLU A 242 -9.33 -11.01 15.05
N PHE A 243 -8.60 -11.46 14.02
CA PHE A 243 -7.95 -10.57 13.08
C PHE A 243 -8.97 -9.67 12.37
N ASN A 244 -10.07 -10.27 11.85
CA ASN A 244 -11.14 -9.53 11.18
C ASN A 244 -11.77 -8.49 12.10
N GLN A 245 -12.07 -8.86 13.35
CA GLN A 245 -12.67 -7.93 14.31
C GLN A 245 -11.69 -6.79 14.64
N ALA A 246 -10.43 -7.10 14.91
CA ALA A 246 -9.42 -6.09 15.22
C ALA A 246 -9.17 -5.13 14.06
N MET A 247 -9.11 -5.63 12.83
CA MET A 247 -9.00 -4.79 11.62
C MET A 247 -10.25 -3.92 11.43
N THR A 248 -11.45 -4.44 11.71
CA THR A 248 -12.71 -3.68 11.67
C THR A 248 -12.69 -2.50 12.64
N ASP A 249 -12.18 -2.71 13.86
CA ASP A 249 -12.14 -1.69 14.90
C ASP A 249 -10.99 -0.68 14.69
N LEU A 250 -9.87 -1.12 14.12
CA LEU A 250 -8.67 -0.31 13.95
C LEU A 250 -8.75 0.64 12.73
N LEU A 251 -9.33 0.18 11.63
CA LEU A 251 -9.37 0.94 10.37
C LEU A 251 -10.04 2.33 10.51
N PRO A 252 -11.23 2.48 11.15
CA PRO A 252 -11.81 3.80 11.36
C PRO A 252 -10.91 4.74 12.18
N THR A 253 -10.21 4.19 13.18
CA THR A 253 -9.28 4.94 14.02
C THR A 253 -8.09 5.46 13.21
N ALA A 254 -7.51 4.62 12.36
CA ALA A 254 -6.41 5.01 11.47
C ALA A 254 -6.82 6.09 10.46
N LEU A 255 -8.00 5.96 9.87
CA LEU A 255 -8.55 6.98 8.97
C LEU A 255 -8.79 8.31 9.68
N ALA A 256 -9.29 8.28 10.92
CA ALA A 256 -9.45 9.50 11.74
C ALA A 256 -8.10 10.15 12.06
N GLN A 257 -7.05 9.39 12.35
CA GLN A 257 -5.69 9.90 12.56
C GLN A 257 -5.08 10.53 11.30
N LEU A 258 -5.46 10.04 10.13
CA LEU A 258 -5.10 10.63 8.85
C LEU A 258 -5.96 11.84 8.48
N ASP A 259 -6.88 12.26 9.35
CA ASP A 259 -7.84 13.36 9.13
C ASP A 259 -8.72 13.11 7.89
N ALA A 260 -9.40 11.95 7.89
CA ALA A 260 -10.34 11.59 6.85
C ALA A 260 -11.53 12.55 6.80
N VAL A 261 -11.95 12.89 5.58
CA VAL A 261 -13.02 13.84 5.34
C VAL A 261 -14.32 13.13 4.91
N SER A 262 -15.41 13.89 4.80
CA SER A 262 -16.69 13.38 4.34
C SER A 262 -16.68 12.94 2.88
N VAL A 263 -17.66 12.11 2.47
CA VAL A 263 -17.90 11.75 1.06
C VAL A 263 -18.02 13.00 0.17
N THR A 264 -18.71 14.04 0.66
CA THR A 264 -18.88 15.27 -0.11
C THR A 264 -17.54 15.98 -0.34
N GLU A 265 -16.71 16.10 0.68
CA GLU A 265 -15.37 16.70 0.56
C GLU A 265 -14.45 15.83 -0.31
N THR A 266 -14.52 14.50 -0.18
CA THR A 266 -13.77 13.58 -1.06
C THR A 266 -14.12 13.80 -2.54
N ARG A 267 -15.41 13.96 -2.86
CA ARG A 267 -15.85 14.26 -4.24
C ARG A 267 -15.37 15.62 -4.71
N VAL A 268 -15.43 16.65 -3.87
CA VAL A 268 -14.88 17.97 -4.19
C VAL A 268 -13.39 17.89 -4.50
N GLN A 269 -12.63 17.09 -3.77
CA GLN A 269 -11.21 16.88 -4.09
C GLN A 269 -11.02 16.21 -5.44
N PHE A 270 -11.83 15.23 -5.81
CA PHE A 270 -11.78 14.64 -7.15
C PHE A 270 -12.11 15.66 -8.24
N ASP A 271 -13.10 16.53 -8.03
CA ASP A 271 -13.47 17.58 -8.99
C ASP A 271 -12.33 18.59 -9.18
N LEU A 272 -11.64 18.99 -8.12
CA LEU A 272 -10.47 19.87 -8.18
C LEU A 272 -9.28 19.24 -8.93
N LEU A 273 -9.20 17.93 -8.96
CA LEU A 273 -8.11 17.19 -9.59
C LEU A 273 -8.45 16.69 -11.00
N ASP A 274 -9.70 16.87 -11.47
CA ASP A 274 -10.11 16.49 -12.82
C ASP A 274 -9.31 17.28 -13.87
N GLY A 275 -8.92 16.60 -14.94
CA GLY A 275 -8.01 17.13 -15.96
C GLY A 275 -6.52 17.14 -15.57
N ASN A 276 -6.17 16.94 -14.28
CA ASN A 276 -4.78 16.92 -13.80
C ASN A 276 -4.34 15.54 -13.30
N TRP A 277 -5.16 14.89 -12.46
CA TRP A 277 -4.84 13.58 -11.91
C TRP A 277 -5.61 12.46 -12.60
N TRP A 278 -6.79 12.77 -13.09
CA TRP A 278 -7.67 11.88 -13.83
C TRP A 278 -8.47 12.66 -14.87
N ASP A 279 -9.18 11.97 -15.75
CA ASP A 279 -9.96 12.58 -16.85
C ASP A 279 -11.37 11.99 -16.83
N SER A 280 -12.34 12.76 -16.34
CA SER A 280 -13.75 12.37 -16.22
C SER A 280 -14.45 12.11 -17.55
N HIS A 281 -13.85 12.52 -18.68
CA HIS A 281 -14.37 12.25 -20.03
C HIS A 281 -14.05 10.84 -20.52
N LYS A 282 -13.05 10.19 -19.90
CA LYS A 282 -12.62 8.84 -20.24
C LYS A 282 -13.39 7.77 -19.47
N ARG A 283 -13.20 6.53 -19.89
CA ARG A 283 -13.90 5.37 -19.38
C ARG A 283 -12.92 4.31 -18.91
N VAL A 284 -13.29 3.51 -17.93
CA VAL A 284 -12.55 2.30 -17.59
C VAL A 284 -12.75 1.29 -18.73
N PRO A 285 -11.69 0.66 -19.31
CA PRO A 285 -10.31 0.62 -18.84
C PRO A 285 -9.31 1.51 -19.64
N GLU A 286 -9.70 2.68 -20.10
CA GLU A 286 -8.78 3.55 -20.84
C GLU A 286 -7.57 3.92 -19.97
N LYS A 287 -6.36 3.56 -20.40
CA LYS A 287 -5.12 3.71 -19.62
C LYS A 287 -4.91 5.12 -19.05
N PHE A 288 -5.18 6.17 -19.84
CA PHE A 288 -4.98 7.56 -19.41
C PHE A 288 -6.26 8.21 -18.88
N LEU A 289 -7.19 7.42 -18.36
CA LEU A 289 -8.18 7.91 -17.41
C LEU A 289 -7.45 8.40 -16.16
N VAL A 290 -6.46 7.65 -15.66
CA VAL A 290 -5.56 8.09 -14.60
C VAL A 290 -4.35 8.78 -15.24
N LEU A 291 -4.23 10.09 -15.02
CA LEU A 291 -3.18 10.96 -15.55
C LEU A 291 -1.98 11.07 -14.60
N LYS A 292 -2.24 11.14 -13.30
CA LYS A 292 -1.22 11.20 -12.26
C LYS A 292 -0.91 9.79 -11.77
N ARG A 293 0.36 9.39 -11.88
CA ARG A 293 0.84 8.10 -11.38
C ARG A 293 1.99 8.29 -10.43
N ASN A 294 2.09 7.41 -9.43
CA ASN A 294 3.19 7.42 -8.47
C ASN A 294 4.05 6.16 -8.64
N TYR A 295 5.15 6.31 -9.35
CA TYR A 295 6.08 5.22 -9.68
C TYR A 295 7.12 4.92 -8.57
N ASP A 296 6.99 5.54 -7.41
CA ASP A 296 7.82 5.22 -6.25
C ASP A 296 7.36 3.88 -5.65
N THR A 297 8.24 2.89 -5.61
CA THR A 297 7.99 1.53 -5.09
C THR A 297 8.63 1.30 -3.73
N SER A 298 9.14 2.37 -3.07
CA SER A 298 9.73 2.26 -1.75
C SER A 298 8.70 2.02 -0.65
N ASP A 299 9.12 1.34 0.39
CA ASP A 299 8.32 1.08 1.60
C ASP A 299 8.59 2.09 2.73
N ASP A 300 9.16 3.24 2.39
CA ASP A 300 9.30 4.41 3.24
C ASP A 300 8.88 5.64 2.43
N ARG A 301 7.64 6.11 2.60
CA ARG A 301 7.04 7.08 1.70
C ARG A 301 6.06 8.04 2.36
N LEU A 302 5.89 9.18 1.73
CA LEU A 302 4.78 10.10 1.95
C LEU A 302 3.62 9.77 0.98
N PRO A 303 2.38 10.14 1.31
CA PRO A 303 1.29 10.10 0.33
C PRO A 303 1.60 11.00 -0.86
N THR A 304 0.98 10.75 -2.00
CA THR A 304 1.09 11.67 -3.15
C THR A 304 0.53 13.04 -2.77
N PRO A 305 1.32 14.13 -2.85
CA PRO A 305 0.89 15.43 -2.39
C PRO A 305 -0.32 15.94 -3.17
N VAL A 306 -1.42 16.24 -2.47
CA VAL A 306 -2.59 16.89 -3.06
C VAL A 306 -2.34 18.40 -3.07
N PRO A 307 -2.62 19.10 -4.19
CA PRO A 307 -2.47 20.56 -4.25
C PRO A 307 -3.29 21.26 -3.16
N ASP A 308 -2.75 22.36 -2.63
CA ASP A 308 -3.38 23.23 -1.63
C ASP A 308 -3.65 22.60 -0.26
N GLU A 309 -3.24 21.34 -0.04
CA GLU A 309 -3.30 20.74 1.30
C GLU A 309 -2.20 21.34 2.19
N THR A 310 -2.59 21.82 3.35
CA THR A 310 -1.71 22.55 4.28
C THR A 310 -1.27 21.73 5.48
N LEU A 311 -1.97 20.64 5.78
CA LEU A 311 -1.60 19.77 6.89
C LEU A 311 -0.35 18.94 6.54
N PRO A 312 0.55 18.74 7.50
CA PRO A 312 1.73 17.94 7.26
C PRO A 312 1.34 16.49 6.94
N PRO A 313 1.83 15.94 5.81
CA PRO A 313 1.52 14.57 5.43
C PRO A 313 2.11 13.57 6.42
N GLN A 314 1.39 12.49 6.66
CA GLN A 314 1.85 11.39 7.48
C GLN A 314 2.81 10.50 6.68
N ARG A 315 4.06 10.37 7.14
CA ARG A 315 5.02 9.42 6.57
C ARG A 315 4.74 8.02 7.12
N LEU A 316 4.74 7.03 6.24
CA LEU A 316 4.71 5.61 6.59
C LEU A 316 6.01 4.96 6.11
N GLY A 317 6.53 3.99 6.88
CA GLY A 317 7.73 3.26 6.51
C GLY A 317 7.84 1.93 7.26
N LEU A 318 8.36 0.90 6.60
CA LEU A 318 8.69 -0.37 7.24
C LEU A 318 10.18 -0.42 7.57
N PRO A 319 10.57 -0.97 8.71
CA PRO A 319 11.97 -1.05 9.08
C PRO A 319 12.75 -1.98 8.14
N ASP A 320 14.01 -1.64 7.88
CA ASP A 320 14.92 -2.52 7.15
C ASP A 320 15.50 -3.61 8.04
N ASN A 321 15.56 -3.35 9.33
CA ASN A 321 16.13 -4.24 10.34
C ASN A 321 15.19 -4.33 11.53
N ILE A 322 15.09 -5.50 12.11
CA ILE A 322 14.55 -5.70 13.46
C ILE A 322 15.72 -6.15 14.32
N ASP A 323 16.09 -5.33 15.29
CA ASP A 323 17.30 -5.49 16.09
C ASP A 323 18.55 -5.75 15.19
N SER A 324 19.19 -6.89 15.32
CA SER A 324 20.36 -7.29 14.53
C SER A 324 20.00 -8.03 13.22
N TYR A 325 18.72 -8.17 12.88
CA TYR A 325 18.27 -8.95 11.74
C TYR A 325 17.89 -8.06 10.54
N PRO A 326 18.71 -7.96 9.48
CA PRO A 326 18.32 -7.29 8.23
C PRO A 326 17.23 -8.11 7.53
N LEU A 327 16.02 -7.57 7.39
CA LEU A 327 14.87 -8.31 6.84
C LEU A 327 15.13 -8.82 5.41
N SER A 328 15.86 -8.04 4.60
CA SER A 328 16.23 -8.44 3.23
C SER A 328 17.20 -9.63 3.14
N ALA A 329 17.92 -9.94 4.22
CA ALA A 329 18.79 -11.12 4.29
C ALA A 329 18.03 -12.39 4.69
N LEU A 330 16.87 -12.27 5.31
CA LEU A 330 16.09 -13.39 5.84
C LEU A 330 15.19 -14.04 4.79
N ALA A 331 14.66 -13.23 3.87
CA ALA A 331 13.84 -13.70 2.77
C ALA A 331 13.92 -12.76 1.55
N ALA A 332 13.68 -13.32 0.37
CA ALA A 332 13.64 -12.58 -0.88
C ALA A 332 12.42 -12.98 -1.71
N LEU A 333 11.64 -11.98 -2.14
CA LEU A 333 10.65 -12.16 -3.19
C LEU A 333 11.39 -12.32 -4.52
N GLN A 334 11.22 -13.45 -5.17
CA GLN A 334 11.77 -13.80 -6.47
C GLN A 334 10.62 -13.93 -7.48
N LEU A 335 10.73 -13.24 -8.57
CA LEU A 335 9.71 -13.13 -9.60
C LEU A 335 10.25 -13.76 -10.88
N TRP A 336 9.80 -14.98 -11.15
CA TRP A 336 10.29 -15.81 -12.24
C TRP A 336 9.38 -15.64 -13.47
N PRO A 337 9.80 -14.84 -14.49
CA PRO A 337 8.98 -14.63 -15.69
C PRO A 337 8.74 -15.95 -16.44
N GLY A 338 7.48 -16.20 -16.75
CA GLY A 338 7.05 -17.33 -17.57
C GLY A 338 6.99 -17.00 -19.07
N SER A 339 6.30 -17.85 -19.82
CA SER A 339 5.98 -17.60 -21.24
C SER A 339 5.04 -16.42 -21.41
N ASP A 340 4.12 -16.24 -20.49
CA ASP A 340 3.13 -15.14 -20.45
C ASP A 340 3.61 -14.02 -19.53
N ARG A 341 4.70 -13.37 -19.94
CA ARG A 341 5.34 -12.29 -19.18
C ARG A 341 4.90 -10.89 -19.60
N GLY A 342 3.85 -10.76 -20.38
CA GLY A 342 3.40 -9.47 -20.91
C GLY A 342 4.53 -8.73 -21.62
N THR A 343 4.71 -7.45 -21.31
CA THR A 343 5.77 -6.58 -21.86
C THR A 343 6.97 -6.43 -20.91
N LEU A 344 7.13 -7.29 -19.90
CA LEU A 344 8.30 -7.29 -19.03
C LEU A 344 9.60 -7.37 -19.84
N PRO A 345 10.63 -6.59 -19.50
CA PRO A 345 11.89 -6.60 -20.22
C PRO A 345 12.53 -7.99 -20.17
N PRO A 346 13.19 -8.41 -21.27
CA PRO A 346 13.96 -9.65 -21.28
C PRO A 346 15.15 -9.44 -20.34
N SER A 347 15.39 -10.34 -19.41
CA SER A 347 16.68 -10.31 -18.76
C SER A 347 16.98 -11.49 -17.86
N LYS A 348 16.82 -11.33 -16.61
CA LYS A 348 17.32 -12.18 -15.53
C LYS A 348 16.54 -13.49 -15.44
N MET A 349 17.13 -14.44 -14.75
CA MET A 349 16.43 -15.65 -14.35
C MET A 349 15.16 -15.30 -13.55
N TYR A 350 15.25 -14.28 -12.67
CA TYR A 350 14.13 -13.71 -11.92
C TYR A 350 14.44 -12.24 -11.56
N PHE A 351 13.39 -11.47 -11.25
CA PHE A 351 13.49 -10.16 -10.63
C PHE A 351 13.34 -10.28 -9.12
N THR A 352 13.77 -9.23 -8.40
CA THR A 352 13.60 -9.06 -6.96
C THR A 352 13.12 -7.66 -6.64
N ALA A 353 12.80 -7.37 -5.38
CA ALA A 353 12.44 -6.02 -4.95
C ALA A 353 13.51 -4.96 -5.30
N ALA A 354 14.79 -5.34 -5.40
CA ALA A 354 15.86 -4.44 -5.84
C ALA A 354 15.71 -3.97 -7.31
N ASP A 355 14.91 -4.66 -8.11
CA ASP A 355 14.68 -4.33 -9.52
C ASP A 355 13.45 -3.42 -9.71
N PHE A 356 12.60 -3.26 -8.68
CA PHE A 356 11.31 -2.57 -8.79
C PHE A 356 11.44 -1.11 -9.23
N ALA A 357 12.36 -0.37 -8.62
CA ALA A 357 12.60 1.02 -8.98
C ALA A 357 12.98 1.18 -10.46
N MET A 358 13.82 0.28 -11.00
CA MET A 358 14.20 0.29 -12.41
C MET A 358 13.00 -0.01 -13.32
N LEU A 359 12.19 -1.02 -12.99
CA LEU A 359 10.99 -1.38 -13.75
C LEU A 359 9.97 -0.24 -13.75
N ALA A 360 9.74 0.37 -12.60
CA ALA A 360 8.84 1.52 -12.45
C ALA A 360 9.32 2.77 -13.20
N LEU A 361 10.64 3.04 -13.23
CA LEU A 361 11.21 4.13 -14.03
C LEU A 361 11.08 3.90 -15.54
N GLN A 362 11.21 2.68 -16.01
CA GLN A 362 10.94 2.33 -17.41
C GLN A 362 9.47 2.54 -17.76
N ALA A 363 8.55 2.12 -16.88
CA ALA A 363 7.12 2.36 -17.01
C ALA A 363 6.80 3.86 -17.11
N ARG A 364 7.35 4.67 -16.21
CA ARG A 364 7.23 6.14 -16.22
C ARG A 364 7.70 6.76 -17.53
N SER A 365 8.86 6.33 -18.01
CA SER A 365 9.44 6.86 -19.26
C SER A 365 8.58 6.52 -20.47
N ALA A 366 8.03 5.30 -20.53
CA ALA A 366 7.14 4.87 -21.60
C ALA A 366 5.80 5.63 -21.57
N ASP A 367 5.21 5.87 -20.40
CA ASP A 367 3.98 6.65 -20.26
C ASP A 367 4.19 8.11 -20.70
N ALA A 368 5.31 8.73 -20.33
CA ALA A 368 5.66 10.07 -20.77
C ALA A 368 5.76 10.17 -22.30
N GLN A 369 6.36 9.17 -22.96
CA GLN A 369 6.45 9.11 -24.43
C GLN A 369 5.07 8.94 -25.06
N GLN A 370 4.20 8.07 -24.53
CA GLN A 370 2.85 7.88 -25.04
C GLN A 370 1.97 9.13 -24.94
N ILE A 371 2.10 9.89 -23.85
CA ILE A 371 1.40 11.16 -23.66
C ILE A 371 1.85 12.20 -24.69
N LEU A 372 3.15 12.28 -24.96
CA LEU A 372 3.69 13.21 -25.97
C LEU A 372 3.23 12.86 -27.41
N GLN A 373 3.07 11.59 -27.73
CA GLN A 373 2.60 11.12 -29.05
C GLN A 373 1.10 11.36 -29.29
N LYS A 374 0.31 11.53 -28.23
CA LYS A 374 -1.14 11.78 -28.30
C LYS A 374 -1.51 13.27 -28.33
N ARG A 375 -0.54 14.16 -28.13
CA ARG A 375 -0.67 15.62 -28.28
C ARG A 375 -0.32 16.06 -29.70
#